data_40a0cdbd16c3bfc131df915efdb9ed81
#
_entry.id   40a0cdbd16c3bfc131df915efdb9ed81
#
_cell.length_a   1.000
_cell.length_b   1.000
_cell.length_c   1.000
_cell.angle_alpha   90.00
_cell.angle_beta   90.00
_cell.angle_gamma   90.00
#
_symmetry.space_group_name_H-M   'P 1'
#
loop_
_entity.id
_entity.type
_entity.pdbx_description
1 polymer ?
#
loop_
_entity_poly.entity_id
_entity_poly.type
_entity_poly.pdbx_seq_one_letter_code
_entity_poly.pdbx_strand_id
1 'polypeptide(L)'
;MTQSIPASVQKFRREFRAKLDQQVYYGQIHVLWMLAWLLGSIVYSFCALCSVRFSEWGFLIGALIFLSFVEYWFHRGPLHKPFRAVRKFYKVHTLEHHHYFTDEAMRFYDFKDFKMVLFPAYAHALVVIAMQLLSRYFFEPAISANAGHLFAAGACLYFLLYELIHLMAHLPQDHPIFKISPLGFLRDHHKTHHRLSDMSKVNFNIAMPLFDLVFRTLKKG
;
A
#
# COMPACT_ATOMS: atom_id res chain seq x y z
N MET A 1 -19.77 20.33 -9.54
CA MET A 1 -19.03 20.60 -10.79
C MET A 1 -17.90 19.60 -10.88
N THR A 2 -17.93 18.67 -11.84
CA THR A 2 -16.81 17.74 -12.09
C THR A 2 -15.66 18.55 -12.69
N GLN A 3 -14.61 18.78 -11.91
CA GLN A 3 -13.38 19.37 -12.42
C GLN A 3 -12.90 18.54 -13.63
N SER A 4 -12.68 19.21 -14.76
CA SER A 4 -12.12 18.57 -15.95
C SER A 4 -10.69 18.15 -15.67
N ILE A 5 -10.34 16.91 -15.95
CA ILE A 5 -8.96 16.41 -15.77
C ILE A 5 -8.00 17.26 -16.62
N PRO A 6 -6.87 17.72 -16.08
CA PRO A 6 -5.88 18.50 -16.83
C PRO A 6 -5.44 17.78 -18.13
N ALA A 7 -5.28 18.51 -19.22
CA ALA A 7 -4.96 17.94 -20.53
C ALA A 7 -3.63 17.15 -20.53
N SER A 8 -2.64 17.60 -19.74
CA SER A 8 -1.37 16.90 -19.54
C SER A 8 -1.54 15.50 -18.90
N VAL A 9 -2.40 15.40 -17.86
CA VAL A 9 -2.70 14.14 -17.20
C VAL A 9 -3.48 13.22 -18.14
N GLN A 10 -4.44 13.75 -18.90
CA GLN A 10 -5.17 12.96 -19.90
C GLN A 10 -4.24 12.41 -20.99
N LYS A 11 -3.28 13.23 -21.47
CA LYS A 11 -2.27 12.79 -22.44
C LYS A 11 -1.42 11.66 -21.86
N PHE A 12 -0.87 11.85 -20.65
CA PHE A 12 -0.05 10.86 -19.97
C PHE A 12 -0.80 9.53 -19.78
N ARG A 13 -2.05 9.58 -19.33
CA ARG A 13 -2.90 8.39 -19.16
C ARG A 13 -3.14 7.65 -20.47
N ARG A 14 -3.41 8.35 -21.57
CA ARG A 14 -3.60 7.73 -22.89
C ARG A 14 -2.33 7.03 -23.35
N GLU A 15 -1.18 7.69 -23.26
CA GLU A 15 0.11 7.11 -23.65
C GLU A 15 0.48 5.89 -22.80
N PHE A 16 0.20 5.94 -21.50
CA PHE A 16 0.43 4.83 -20.60
C PHE A 16 -0.47 3.63 -20.91
N ARG A 17 -1.77 3.87 -21.10
CA ARG A 17 -2.74 2.82 -21.46
C ARG A 17 -2.40 2.17 -22.82
N ALA A 18 -2.01 2.97 -23.81
CA ALA A 18 -1.59 2.42 -25.11
C ALA A 18 -0.41 1.44 -24.99
N LYS A 19 0.54 1.71 -24.07
CA LYS A 19 1.63 0.76 -23.75
C LYS A 19 1.10 -0.46 -23.00
N LEU A 20 0.12 -0.29 -22.14
CA LEU A 20 -0.48 -1.37 -21.37
C LEU A 20 -1.32 -2.30 -22.25
N ASP A 21 -1.99 -1.75 -23.26
CA ASP A 21 -2.81 -2.53 -24.22
C ASP A 21 -1.98 -3.51 -25.04
N GLN A 22 -0.67 -3.28 -25.15
CA GLN A 22 0.30 -4.21 -25.76
C GLN A 22 0.71 -5.35 -24.81
N GLN A 23 0.28 -5.32 -23.54
CA GLN A 23 0.61 -6.32 -22.52
C GLN A 23 -0.65 -7.04 -22.07
N VAL A 24 -0.51 -8.34 -21.79
CA VAL A 24 -1.59 -9.10 -21.15
C VAL A 24 -1.63 -8.74 -19.65
N TYR A 25 -2.60 -7.91 -19.26
CA TYR A 25 -2.82 -7.53 -17.86
C TYR A 25 -4.32 -7.48 -17.54
N TYR A 26 -4.71 -8.20 -16.50
CA TYR A 26 -6.07 -8.24 -15.97
C TYR A 26 -6.08 -7.77 -14.52
N GLY A 27 -6.59 -6.56 -14.25
CA GLY A 27 -6.58 -5.98 -12.92
C GLY A 27 -7.37 -6.78 -11.88
N GLN A 28 -8.48 -7.41 -12.30
CA GLN A 28 -9.28 -8.28 -11.42
C GLN A 28 -8.48 -9.51 -10.97
N ILE A 29 -7.73 -10.14 -11.91
CA ILE A 29 -6.85 -11.28 -11.59
C ILE A 29 -5.74 -10.83 -10.64
N HIS A 30 -5.22 -9.61 -10.82
CA HIS A 30 -4.21 -9.06 -9.92
C HIS A 30 -4.74 -8.90 -8.49
N VAL A 31 -5.96 -8.36 -8.33
CA VAL A 31 -6.60 -8.27 -7.01
C VAL A 31 -6.83 -9.65 -6.40
N LEU A 32 -7.35 -10.62 -7.17
CA LEU A 32 -7.54 -11.99 -6.69
C LEU A 32 -6.22 -12.64 -6.26
N TRP A 33 -5.15 -12.43 -7.02
CA TRP A 33 -3.81 -12.88 -6.66
C TRP A 33 -3.31 -12.27 -5.35
N MET A 34 -3.44 -10.96 -5.20
CA MET A 34 -3.10 -10.23 -3.97
C MET A 34 -3.87 -10.79 -2.77
N LEU A 35 -5.20 -10.92 -2.90
CA LEU A 35 -6.05 -11.45 -1.84
C LEU A 35 -5.70 -12.90 -1.50
N ALA A 36 -5.43 -13.76 -2.50
CA ALA A 36 -5.06 -15.15 -2.28
C ALA A 36 -3.78 -15.28 -1.45
N TRP A 37 -2.73 -14.51 -1.78
CA TRP A 37 -1.48 -14.54 -1.03
C TRP A 37 -1.62 -13.96 0.37
N LEU A 38 -2.18 -12.76 0.50
CA LEU A 38 -2.21 -12.06 1.79
C LEU A 38 -3.24 -12.68 2.74
N LEU A 39 -4.48 -12.91 2.31
CA LEU A 39 -5.49 -13.59 3.14
C LEU A 39 -5.11 -15.04 3.42
N GLY A 40 -4.58 -15.77 2.42
CA GLY A 40 -4.10 -17.13 2.60
C GLY A 40 -3.02 -17.23 3.68
N SER A 41 -2.05 -16.29 3.66
CA SER A 41 -1.01 -16.22 4.70
C SER A 41 -1.58 -15.88 6.09
N ILE A 42 -2.51 -14.93 6.17
CA ILE A 42 -3.18 -14.55 7.42
C ILE A 42 -3.94 -15.76 8.00
N VAL A 43 -4.78 -16.40 7.18
CA VAL A 43 -5.55 -17.57 7.59
C VAL A 43 -4.63 -18.72 8.02
N TYR A 44 -3.61 -19.03 7.22
CA TYR A 44 -2.60 -20.04 7.58
C TYR A 44 -1.97 -19.73 8.94
N SER A 45 -1.54 -18.52 9.17
CA SER A 45 -0.90 -18.11 10.42
C SER A 45 -1.84 -18.25 11.62
N PHE A 46 -3.11 -17.85 11.49
CA PHE A 46 -4.10 -18.02 12.57
C PHE A 46 -4.46 -19.48 12.82
N CYS A 47 -4.58 -20.31 11.77
CA CYS A 47 -4.85 -21.73 11.91
C CYS A 47 -3.69 -22.51 12.57
N ALA A 48 -2.47 -22.00 12.47
CA ALA A 48 -1.28 -22.61 13.06
C ALA A 48 -1.07 -22.26 14.55
N LEU A 49 -1.88 -21.36 15.11
CA LEU A 49 -1.78 -20.96 16.53
C LEU A 49 -2.21 -22.10 17.46
N CYS A 50 -1.45 -22.30 18.53
CA CYS A 50 -1.74 -23.29 19.56
C CYS A 50 -1.47 -22.71 20.95
N SER A 51 -2.45 -22.77 21.86
CA SER A 51 -2.31 -22.34 23.26
C SER A 51 -1.65 -20.96 23.41
N VAL A 52 -2.17 -19.97 22.70
CA VAL A 52 -1.61 -18.61 22.61
C VAL A 52 -1.66 -17.90 23.97
N ARG A 53 -0.51 -17.44 24.43
CA ARG A 53 -0.42 -16.57 25.63
C ARG A 53 -0.82 -15.15 25.28
N PHE A 54 -1.45 -14.45 26.23
CA PHE A 54 -1.86 -13.05 26.01
C PHE A 54 -0.72 -12.13 25.55
N SER A 55 0.48 -12.32 26.10
CA SER A 55 1.68 -11.53 25.71
C SER A 55 2.09 -11.74 24.25
N GLU A 56 1.76 -12.87 23.63
CA GLU A 56 2.14 -13.17 22.24
C GLU A 56 1.37 -12.31 21.24
N TRP A 57 0.17 -11.83 21.59
CA TRP A 57 -0.59 -10.87 20.77
C TRP A 57 0.16 -9.56 20.51
N GLY A 58 1.13 -9.22 21.38
CA GLY A 58 2.04 -8.09 21.19
C GLY A 58 2.84 -8.19 19.88
N PHE A 59 3.09 -9.40 19.36
CA PHE A 59 3.81 -9.56 18.08
C PHE A 59 2.96 -9.15 16.88
N LEU A 60 1.65 -9.38 16.90
CA LEU A 60 0.74 -8.90 15.87
C LEU A 60 0.69 -7.37 15.87
N ILE A 61 0.50 -6.76 17.04
CA ILE A 61 0.48 -5.29 17.18
C ILE A 61 1.85 -4.69 16.80
N GLY A 62 2.93 -5.31 17.27
CA GLY A 62 4.30 -4.92 16.93
C GLY A 62 4.57 -4.96 15.42
N ALA A 63 4.05 -5.98 14.72
CA ALA A 63 4.14 -6.07 13.27
C ALA A 63 3.41 -4.91 12.57
N LEU A 64 2.18 -4.58 12.99
CA LEU A 64 1.42 -3.45 12.44
C LEU A 64 2.18 -2.12 12.59
N ILE A 65 2.74 -1.85 13.79
CA ILE A 65 3.52 -0.65 14.06
C ILE A 65 4.81 -0.65 13.24
N PHE A 66 5.53 -1.77 13.22
CA PHE A 66 6.78 -1.91 12.47
C PHE A 66 6.58 -1.72 10.97
N LEU A 67 5.55 -2.32 10.39
CA LEU A 67 5.26 -2.16 8.96
C LEU A 67 4.80 -0.73 8.62
N SER A 68 4.08 -0.05 9.53
CA SER A 68 3.78 1.38 9.36
C SER A 68 5.07 2.24 9.35
N PHE A 69 6.05 1.91 10.18
CA PHE A 69 7.36 2.55 10.15
C PHE A 69 8.11 2.27 8.84
N VAL A 70 8.11 1.01 8.38
CA VAL A 70 8.74 0.60 7.12
C VAL A 70 8.08 1.32 5.94
N GLU A 71 6.74 1.38 5.89
CA GLU A 71 6.00 2.14 4.88
C GLU A 71 6.45 3.60 4.85
N TYR A 72 6.45 4.27 6.01
CA TYR A 72 6.85 5.68 6.11
C TYR A 72 8.24 5.93 5.50
N TRP A 73 9.24 5.15 5.92
CA TRP A 73 10.61 5.32 5.46
C TRP A 73 10.81 4.94 4.00
N PHE A 74 10.17 3.86 3.55
CA PHE A 74 10.25 3.41 2.18
C PHE A 74 9.55 4.40 1.24
N HIS A 75 8.39 4.91 1.64
CA HIS A 75 7.64 5.90 0.88
C HIS A 75 8.40 7.22 0.78
N ARG A 76 8.83 7.78 1.91
CA ARG A 76 9.60 9.04 1.96
C ARG A 76 10.97 8.93 1.27
N GLY A 77 11.58 7.77 1.27
CA GLY A 77 12.91 7.49 0.72
C GLY A 77 12.84 6.90 -0.69
N PRO A 78 12.94 5.57 -0.85
CA PRO A 78 13.03 4.89 -2.15
C PRO A 78 11.95 5.24 -3.16
N LEU A 79 10.73 5.53 -2.73
CA LEU A 79 9.64 5.87 -3.63
C LEU A 79 9.72 7.33 -4.13
N HIS A 80 10.24 8.27 -3.33
CA HIS A 80 10.34 9.69 -3.68
C HIS A 80 11.76 10.22 -3.93
N LYS A 81 12.81 9.38 -3.77
CA LYS A 81 14.21 9.75 -4.02
C LYS A 81 14.88 8.74 -4.95
N PRO A 82 15.62 9.19 -5.97
CA PRO A 82 16.21 8.31 -7.00
C PRO A 82 17.50 7.61 -6.52
N PHE A 83 17.44 6.78 -5.48
CA PHE A 83 18.58 5.97 -5.06
C PHE A 83 18.99 4.97 -6.15
N ARG A 84 20.30 4.90 -6.50
CA ARG A 84 20.80 4.06 -7.62
C ARG A 84 20.35 2.61 -7.53
N ALA A 85 20.46 1.97 -6.37
CA ALA A 85 20.15 0.56 -6.17
C ALA A 85 18.64 0.23 -6.34
N VAL A 86 17.76 1.19 -6.08
CA VAL A 86 16.30 1.00 -6.04
C VAL A 86 15.55 2.01 -6.93
N ARG A 87 16.23 2.58 -7.93
CA ARG A 87 15.70 3.61 -8.83
C ARG A 87 14.39 3.23 -9.52
N LYS A 88 14.13 1.92 -9.68
CA LYS A 88 12.89 1.42 -10.27
C LYS A 88 11.66 1.82 -9.44
N PHE A 89 11.76 1.80 -8.11
CA PHE A 89 10.65 2.21 -7.23
C PHE A 89 10.33 3.69 -7.40
N TYR A 90 11.35 4.55 -7.41
CA TYR A 90 11.17 5.98 -7.72
C TYR A 90 10.51 6.21 -9.08
N LYS A 91 10.94 5.48 -10.12
CA LYS A 91 10.36 5.61 -11.46
C LYS A 91 8.87 5.25 -11.44
N VAL A 92 8.54 4.09 -10.91
CA VAL A 92 7.14 3.61 -10.90
C VAL A 92 6.26 4.49 -10.03
N HIS A 93 6.73 4.87 -8.83
CA HIS A 93 5.92 5.64 -7.90
C HIS A 93 5.88 7.13 -8.24
N THR A 94 7.03 7.80 -8.28
CA THR A 94 7.07 9.26 -8.47
C THR A 94 6.81 9.67 -9.92
N LEU A 95 7.44 9.00 -10.91
CA LEU A 95 7.35 9.45 -12.31
C LEU A 95 6.17 8.85 -13.06
N GLU A 96 5.61 7.72 -12.63
CA GLU A 96 4.47 7.09 -13.29
C GLU A 96 3.19 7.28 -12.47
N HIS A 97 3.12 6.79 -11.22
CA HIS A 97 1.92 6.85 -10.38
C HIS A 97 1.47 8.29 -10.07
N HIS A 98 2.37 9.19 -9.58
CA HIS A 98 2.02 10.59 -9.29
C HIS A 98 1.74 11.45 -10.53
N HIS A 99 2.20 11.05 -11.73
CA HIS A 99 1.81 11.70 -12.97
C HIS A 99 0.52 11.13 -13.55
N TYR A 100 0.22 9.87 -13.25
CA TYR A 100 -1.03 9.24 -13.63
C TYR A 100 -2.18 9.72 -12.75
N PHE A 101 -1.95 9.85 -11.45
CA PHE A 101 -2.87 10.33 -10.45
C PHE A 101 -2.33 11.61 -9.82
N THR A 102 -2.97 12.75 -10.09
CA THR A 102 -2.71 14.01 -9.42
C THR A 102 -3.83 14.31 -8.44
N ASP A 103 -3.63 15.27 -7.52
CA ASP A 103 -4.67 15.70 -6.58
C ASP A 103 -5.97 16.19 -7.26
N GLU A 104 -5.88 16.67 -8.52
CA GLU A 104 -7.04 17.03 -9.34
C GLU A 104 -7.66 15.84 -10.08
N ALA A 105 -6.93 14.72 -10.20
CA ALA A 105 -7.29 13.56 -11.01
C ALA A 105 -7.00 12.23 -10.31
N MET A 106 -7.50 12.04 -9.08
CA MET A 106 -7.24 10.85 -8.25
C MET A 106 -7.92 9.58 -8.77
N ARG A 107 -9.03 9.71 -9.51
CA ARG A 107 -9.88 8.57 -9.87
C ARG A 107 -9.25 7.67 -10.92
N PHE A 108 -9.29 6.34 -10.70
CA PHE A 108 -9.15 5.35 -11.77
C PHE A 108 -10.47 5.17 -12.54
N TYR A 109 -10.40 4.68 -13.79
CA TYR A 109 -11.56 4.50 -14.66
C TYR A 109 -11.70 3.08 -15.19
N ASP A 110 -10.61 2.31 -15.18
CA ASP A 110 -10.56 0.97 -15.75
C ASP A 110 -9.78 0.05 -14.81
N PHE A 111 -10.08 -1.24 -14.83
CA PHE A 111 -9.32 -2.25 -14.08
C PHE A 111 -7.84 -2.33 -14.50
N LYS A 112 -7.50 -1.91 -15.72
CA LYS A 112 -6.10 -1.79 -16.16
C LYS A 112 -5.33 -0.73 -15.35
N ASP A 113 -6.02 0.28 -14.83
CA ASP A 113 -5.42 1.32 -14.00
C ASP A 113 -4.88 0.76 -12.67
N PHE A 114 -5.36 -0.41 -12.23
CA PHE A 114 -4.86 -1.09 -11.02
C PHE A 114 -3.37 -1.38 -11.06
N LYS A 115 -2.79 -1.52 -12.27
CA LYS A 115 -1.34 -1.66 -12.42
C LYS A 115 -0.57 -0.44 -11.93
N MET A 116 -1.21 0.73 -11.89
CA MET A 116 -0.62 1.97 -11.40
C MET A 116 -0.85 2.18 -9.89
N VAL A 117 -1.77 1.44 -9.29
CA VAL A 117 -2.11 1.57 -7.86
C VAL A 117 -1.46 0.46 -7.04
N LEU A 118 -1.68 -0.81 -7.45
CA LEU A 118 -1.22 -1.97 -6.70
C LEU A 118 0.29 -2.22 -6.89
N PHE A 119 0.93 -2.74 -5.86
CA PHE A 119 2.28 -3.27 -5.98
C PHE A 119 2.32 -4.39 -7.05
N PRO A 120 3.46 -4.61 -7.72
CA PRO A 120 3.58 -5.69 -8.68
C PRO A 120 3.18 -7.03 -8.10
N ALA A 121 2.44 -7.86 -8.84
CA ALA A 121 1.89 -9.14 -8.35
C ALA A 121 2.94 -10.05 -7.67
N TYR A 122 4.17 -10.08 -8.16
CA TYR A 122 5.25 -10.85 -7.54
C TYR A 122 5.64 -10.31 -6.13
N ALA A 123 5.42 -9.02 -5.85
CA ALA A 123 5.76 -8.45 -4.55
C ALA A 123 4.89 -9.04 -3.43
N HIS A 124 3.61 -9.33 -3.69
CA HIS A 124 2.73 -9.98 -2.71
C HIS A 124 3.27 -11.36 -2.30
N ALA A 125 3.64 -12.19 -3.28
CA ALA A 125 4.25 -13.49 -3.00
C ALA A 125 5.58 -13.36 -2.25
N LEU A 126 6.46 -12.45 -2.67
CA LEU A 126 7.76 -12.23 -2.02
C LEU A 126 7.62 -11.79 -0.57
N VAL A 127 6.71 -10.86 -0.28
CA VAL A 127 6.47 -10.39 1.10
C VAL A 127 5.92 -11.54 1.95
N VAL A 128 4.93 -12.29 1.46
CA VAL A 128 4.37 -13.43 2.21
C VAL A 128 5.45 -14.46 2.49
N ILE A 129 6.22 -14.88 1.49
CA ILE A 129 7.31 -15.85 1.65
C ILE A 129 8.33 -15.32 2.67
N ALA A 130 8.76 -14.07 2.55
CA ALA A 130 9.73 -13.48 3.48
C ALA A 130 9.19 -13.44 4.91
N MET A 131 7.92 -13.09 5.14
CA MET A 131 7.32 -13.06 6.47
C MET A 131 7.17 -14.45 7.07
N GLN A 132 6.80 -15.47 6.27
CA GLN A 132 6.72 -16.86 6.73
C GLN A 132 8.10 -17.44 7.03
N LEU A 133 9.12 -17.15 6.22
CA LEU A 133 10.49 -17.56 6.50
C LEU A 133 11.03 -16.89 7.78
N LEU A 134 10.78 -15.60 7.96
CA LEU A 134 11.14 -14.88 9.19
C LEU A 134 10.44 -15.47 10.41
N SER A 135 9.16 -15.80 10.31
CA SER A 135 8.41 -16.52 11.34
C SER A 135 9.11 -17.82 11.71
N ARG A 136 9.35 -18.68 10.71
CA ARG A 136 9.88 -20.03 10.90
C ARG A 136 11.32 -20.08 11.41
N TYR A 137 12.20 -19.23 10.89
CA TYR A 137 13.64 -19.32 11.15
C TYR A 137 14.16 -18.34 12.17
N PHE A 138 13.40 -17.30 12.52
CA PHE A 138 13.82 -16.31 13.50
C PHE A 138 12.91 -16.32 14.75
N PHE A 139 11.61 -16.09 14.60
CA PHE A 139 10.73 -15.96 15.77
C PHE A 139 10.44 -17.28 16.47
N GLU A 140 10.24 -18.36 15.72
CA GLU A 140 9.95 -19.68 16.31
C GLU A 140 11.08 -20.17 17.20
N PRO A 141 12.36 -20.21 16.77
CA PRO A 141 13.45 -20.66 17.63
C PRO A 141 13.84 -19.66 18.72
N ALA A 142 13.66 -18.34 18.49
CA ALA A 142 14.08 -17.32 19.43
C ALA A 142 13.04 -17.03 20.53
N ILE A 143 11.73 -17.23 20.24
CA ILE A 143 10.63 -16.82 21.12
C ILE A 143 9.58 -17.91 21.24
N SER A 144 8.78 -18.12 20.17
CA SER A 144 7.79 -19.20 20.05
C SER A 144 7.19 -19.25 18.64
N ALA A 145 6.60 -20.38 18.26
CA ALA A 145 5.88 -20.51 17.00
C ALA A 145 4.71 -19.53 16.89
N ASN A 146 3.93 -19.35 17.98
CA ASN A 146 2.84 -18.37 18.02
C ASN A 146 3.30 -16.95 17.75
N ALA A 147 4.42 -16.52 18.37
CA ALA A 147 5.00 -15.19 18.13
C ALA A 147 5.33 -14.97 16.65
N GLY A 148 5.93 -15.98 16.00
CA GLY A 148 6.22 -15.96 14.58
C GLY A 148 4.97 -15.86 13.71
N HIS A 149 3.97 -16.70 13.97
CA HIS A 149 2.71 -16.68 13.22
C HIS A 149 1.94 -15.37 13.41
N LEU A 150 1.87 -14.83 14.62
CA LEU A 150 1.21 -13.55 14.89
C LEU A 150 1.93 -12.39 14.24
N PHE A 151 3.27 -12.38 14.21
CA PHE A 151 4.04 -11.37 13.48
C PHE A 151 3.80 -11.45 11.98
N ALA A 152 3.84 -12.66 11.38
CA ALA A 152 3.57 -12.85 9.96
C ALA A 152 2.14 -12.45 9.56
N ALA A 153 1.14 -12.84 10.40
CA ALA A 153 -0.25 -12.41 10.22
C ALA A 153 -0.39 -10.88 10.26
N GLY A 154 0.20 -10.22 11.25
CA GLY A 154 0.16 -8.76 11.39
C GLY A 154 0.83 -8.04 10.23
N ALA A 155 1.97 -8.55 9.75
CA ALA A 155 2.67 -7.98 8.59
C ALA A 155 1.86 -8.12 7.30
N CYS A 156 1.29 -9.29 7.03
CA CYS A 156 0.43 -9.51 5.86
C CYS A 156 -0.88 -8.70 5.97
N LEU A 157 -1.47 -8.58 7.17
CA LEU A 157 -2.64 -7.73 7.41
C LEU A 157 -2.33 -6.26 7.11
N TYR A 158 -1.19 -5.75 7.58
CA TYR A 158 -0.79 -4.38 7.29
C TYR A 158 -0.64 -4.14 5.79
N PHE A 159 0.03 -5.04 5.08
CA PHE A 159 0.22 -4.91 3.64
C PHE A 159 -1.12 -4.99 2.88
N LEU A 160 -2.02 -5.87 3.31
CA LEU A 160 -3.39 -5.93 2.77
C LEU A 160 -4.15 -4.61 2.98
N LEU A 161 -4.10 -4.06 4.20
CA LEU A 161 -4.72 -2.76 4.51
C LEU A 161 -4.12 -1.64 3.65
N TYR A 162 -2.80 -1.61 3.49
CA TYR A 162 -2.11 -0.66 2.61
C TYR A 162 -2.68 -0.71 1.18
N GLU A 163 -2.71 -1.89 0.57
CA GLU A 163 -3.20 -2.07 -0.82
C GLU A 163 -4.67 -1.68 -0.97
N LEU A 164 -5.52 -2.10 -0.02
CA LEU A 164 -6.95 -1.79 -0.07
C LEU A 164 -7.22 -0.31 0.14
N ILE A 165 -6.56 0.34 1.10
CA ILE A 165 -6.74 1.76 1.38
C ILE A 165 -6.17 2.60 0.24
N HIS A 166 -5.03 2.21 -0.33
CA HIS A 166 -4.46 2.87 -1.49
C HIS A 166 -5.39 2.78 -2.71
N LEU A 167 -5.90 1.58 -3.01
CA LEU A 167 -6.87 1.40 -4.08
C LEU A 167 -8.17 2.21 -3.83
N MET A 168 -8.67 2.18 -2.59
CA MET A 168 -9.84 2.95 -2.19
C MET A 168 -9.62 4.46 -2.37
N ALA A 169 -8.43 4.99 -2.03
CA ALA A 169 -8.14 6.42 -2.16
C ALA A 169 -8.22 6.93 -3.61
N HIS A 170 -8.13 6.02 -4.58
CA HIS A 170 -8.31 6.30 -6.00
C HIS A 170 -9.73 6.03 -6.54
N LEU A 171 -10.72 5.79 -5.67
CA LEU A 171 -12.14 5.74 -6.06
C LEU A 171 -12.68 7.14 -6.39
N PRO A 172 -13.86 7.25 -7.06
CA PRO A 172 -14.55 8.52 -7.26
C PRO A 172 -14.73 9.28 -5.95
N GLN A 173 -14.62 10.61 -6.00
CA GLN A 173 -14.72 11.46 -4.80
C GLN A 173 -16.05 11.36 -4.07
N ASP A 174 -17.12 11.13 -4.79
CA ASP A 174 -18.50 10.99 -4.33
C ASP A 174 -18.85 9.56 -3.88
N HIS A 175 -17.89 8.64 -3.88
CA HIS A 175 -18.14 7.26 -3.49
C HIS A 175 -18.60 7.18 -2.02
N PRO A 176 -19.71 6.46 -1.73
CA PRO A 176 -20.36 6.47 -0.42
C PRO A 176 -19.46 5.96 0.73
N ILE A 177 -18.44 5.17 0.43
CA ILE A 177 -17.46 4.69 1.44
C ILE A 177 -16.75 5.83 2.18
N PHE A 178 -16.61 7.00 1.57
CA PHE A 178 -15.94 8.15 2.17
C PHE A 178 -16.79 8.91 3.20
N LYS A 179 -18.07 8.54 3.34
CA LYS A 179 -18.91 8.96 4.46
C LYS A 179 -18.48 8.33 5.78
N ILE A 180 -17.71 7.23 5.72
CA ILE A 180 -17.06 6.63 6.89
C ILE A 180 -15.85 7.49 7.23
N SER A 181 -15.92 8.20 8.35
CA SER A 181 -14.94 9.24 8.74
C SER A 181 -13.46 8.83 8.63
N PRO A 182 -13.00 7.67 9.11
CA PRO A 182 -11.60 7.27 8.93
C PRO A 182 -11.21 7.14 7.45
N LEU A 183 -12.09 6.59 6.60
CA LEU A 183 -11.79 6.35 5.20
C LEU A 183 -11.78 7.64 4.38
N GLY A 184 -12.70 8.56 4.68
CA GLY A 184 -12.70 9.90 4.08
C GLY A 184 -11.41 10.67 4.42
N PHE A 185 -10.99 10.62 5.69
CA PHE A 185 -9.74 11.22 6.14
C PHE A 185 -8.53 10.63 5.41
N LEU A 186 -8.40 9.29 5.33
CA LEU A 186 -7.28 8.63 4.66
C LEU A 186 -7.21 8.96 3.17
N ARG A 187 -8.37 9.08 2.51
CA ARG A 187 -8.45 9.54 1.13
C ARG A 187 -7.92 10.97 0.96
N ASP A 188 -8.36 11.91 1.79
CA ASP A 188 -7.94 13.31 1.69
C ASP A 188 -6.47 13.48 2.09
N HIS A 189 -5.99 12.68 3.03
CA HIS A 189 -4.59 12.55 3.40
C HIS A 189 -3.74 12.11 2.20
N HIS A 190 -4.14 11.05 1.49
CA HIS A 190 -3.46 10.57 0.31
C HIS A 190 -3.59 11.54 -0.88
N LYS A 191 -4.76 12.17 -1.08
CA LYS A 191 -4.94 13.21 -2.08
C LYS A 191 -4.00 14.40 -1.86
N THR A 192 -3.79 14.82 -0.61
CA THR A 192 -2.84 15.89 -0.27
C THR A 192 -1.41 15.49 -0.63
N HIS A 193 -1.05 14.21 -0.39
CA HIS A 193 0.23 13.66 -0.81
C HIS A 193 0.41 13.69 -2.34
N HIS A 194 -0.65 13.45 -3.13
CA HIS A 194 -0.62 13.51 -4.60
C HIS A 194 -0.45 14.92 -5.18
N ARG A 195 -0.51 15.96 -4.36
CA ARG A 195 -0.20 17.32 -4.81
C ARG A 195 1.30 17.41 -5.11
N LEU A 196 1.67 17.77 -6.34
CA LEU A 196 3.08 17.77 -6.82
C LEU A 196 4.02 18.60 -5.93
N SER A 197 3.54 19.66 -5.30
CA SER A 197 4.31 20.48 -4.36
C SER A 197 4.56 19.79 -3.01
N ASP A 198 3.77 18.78 -2.65
CA ASP A 198 3.69 18.16 -1.33
C ASP A 198 4.17 16.70 -1.31
N MET A 199 4.13 15.99 -2.45
CA MET A 199 4.35 14.54 -2.55
C MET A 199 5.67 14.03 -1.93
N SER A 200 6.72 14.85 -1.91
CA SER A 200 8.02 14.50 -1.32
C SER A 200 8.24 15.07 0.09
N LYS A 201 7.20 15.67 0.71
CA LYS A 201 7.32 16.41 1.97
C LYS A 201 6.37 15.92 3.06
N VAL A 202 5.16 15.47 2.72
CA VAL A 202 4.09 15.19 3.69
C VAL A 202 3.32 13.91 3.35
N ASN A 203 2.64 13.35 4.37
CA ASN A 203 1.63 12.30 4.25
C ASN A 203 2.17 11.02 3.59
N PHE A 204 3.22 10.47 4.16
CA PHE A 204 3.89 9.28 3.60
C PHE A 204 3.23 7.96 4.00
N ASN A 205 2.54 7.89 5.16
CA ASN A 205 1.77 6.71 5.51
C ASN A 205 0.38 6.73 4.85
N ILE A 206 0.05 5.71 4.07
CA ILE A 206 -1.24 5.58 3.39
C ILE A 206 -2.26 4.87 4.29
N ALA A 207 -1.85 3.73 4.88
CA ALA A 207 -2.76 2.89 5.64
C ALA A 207 -3.00 3.41 7.07
N MET A 208 -1.94 3.83 7.75
CA MET A 208 -2.00 4.27 9.14
C MET A 208 -1.03 5.42 9.36
N PRO A 209 -1.48 6.69 9.40
CA PRO A 209 -0.63 7.89 9.43
C PRO A 209 0.08 8.12 10.78
N LEU A 210 0.49 7.01 11.44
CA LEU A 210 1.14 7.03 12.74
C LEU A 210 2.49 7.74 12.68
N PHE A 211 3.34 7.39 11.70
CA PHE A 211 4.68 7.97 11.59
C PHE A 211 4.68 9.34 10.92
N ASP A 212 3.66 9.68 10.15
CA ASP A 212 3.44 11.08 9.75
C ASP A 212 3.17 11.98 10.98
N LEU A 213 2.42 11.47 11.97
CA LEU A 213 2.21 12.18 13.22
C LEU A 213 3.52 12.28 14.04
N VAL A 214 4.24 11.17 14.21
CA VAL A 214 5.49 11.11 14.99
C VAL A 214 6.56 12.03 14.40
N PHE A 215 6.74 12.02 13.09
CA PHE A 215 7.74 12.82 12.39
C PHE A 215 7.25 14.17 11.90
N ARG A 216 6.03 14.57 12.31
CA ARG A 216 5.42 15.88 11.98
C ARG A 216 5.32 16.16 10.47
N THR A 217 5.05 15.12 9.70
CA THR A 217 4.79 15.21 8.26
C THR A 217 3.30 15.09 7.93
N LEU A 218 2.43 14.96 8.95
CA LEU A 218 0.99 14.96 8.79
C LEU A 218 0.51 16.37 8.38
N LYS A 219 -0.05 16.49 7.18
CA LYS A 219 -0.69 17.70 6.67
C LYS A 219 -2.16 17.44 6.42
N LYS A 220 -3.03 18.25 7.02
CA LYS A 220 -4.47 18.22 6.70
C LYS A 220 -4.70 18.84 5.32
N GLY A 221 -5.58 18.24 4.54
CA GLY A 221 -5.99 18.72 3.22
C GLY A 221 -6.89 19.95 3.27
#